data_b72edd1e049c55a379afca106690c9e6
#
_entry.id   b72edd1e049c55a379afca106690c9e6
#
_cell.length_a   1.000
_cell.length_b   1.000
_cell.length_c   1.000
_cell.angle_alpha   90.00
_cell.angle_beta   90.00
_cell.angle_gamma   90.00
#
_symmetry.space_group_name_H-M   'P 1'
#
loop_
_entity.id
_entity.type
_entity.pdbx_description
1 polymer ?
#
loop_
_entity_poly.entity_id
_entity_poly.type
_entity_poly.pdbx_seq_one_letter_code
_entity_poly.pdbx_strand_id
1 'polypeptide(L)'
;MKTLVLQSAADQRPEWMQRCLASVQSWAAIAHYEYLFLGDDLFEFVPAWYLDKCGEKLPVATDLARLLWMQQLLREKAADCVIWLDADVLVFAPHLRIAPRTTCLFGYEYWVQRKRGKTGFEVRGNVHNAVAAFRQDCPILPFLIEVIQRLMRRADSQHIAPQMMGPKLLSHLHNTVDFELARAVGAVSPEMLRELADTPGDAMQLWSSRVQEPMLAANLAASTAVELAAEPAAVEASLHAAIDVLLSCADGFIGAESLVKP
;
A
#
# COMPACT_ATOMS: atom_id res chain seq x y z
N MET A 1 -0.90 18.24 16.37
CA MET A 1 0.03 17.67 15.36
C MET A 1 -0.67 17.78 14.00
N LYS A 2 -0.10 18.57 13.10
CA LYS A 2 -0.60 18.74 11.75
C LYS A 2 -0.20 17.51 10.92
N THR A 3 -1.18 16.81 10.37
CA THR A 3 -0.95 15.59 9.57
C THR A 3 -1.41 15.83 8.14
N LEU A 4 -0.60 15.43 7.17
CA LEU A 4 -0.87 15.55 5.74
C LEU A 4 -0.87 14.17 5.09
N VAL A 5 -1.93 13.84 4.36
CA VAL A 5 -2.08 12.62 3.58
C VAL A 5 -1.75 12.91 2.13
N LEU A 6 -0.90 12.09 1.55
CA LEU A 6 -0.43 12.15 0.16
C LEU A 6 -0.94 10.97 -0.64
N GLN A 7 -1.47 11.24 -1.82
CA GLN A 7 -1.73 10.25 -2.86
C GLN A 7 -1.32 10.78 -4.23
N SER A 8 -1.09 9.88 -5.16
CA SER A 8 -0.88 10.18 -6.57
C SER A 8 -1.42 9.07 -7.45
N ALA A 9 -1.98 9.43 -8.58
CA ALA A 9 -2.35 8.53 -9.66
C ALA A 9 -2.34 9.31 -10.98
N ALA A 10 -2.24 8.60 -12.11
CA ALA A 10 -2.41 9.21 -13.42
C ALA A 10 -3.82 9.79 -13.60
N ASP A 11 -3.96 10.79 -14.48
CA ASP A 11 -5.27 11.41 -14.77
C ASP A 11 -6.26 10.40 -15.36
N GLN A 12 -5.78 9.58 -16.29
CA GLN A 12 -6.58 8.47 -16.82
C GLN A 12 -6.45 7.25 -15.92
N ARG A 13 -7.50 6.95 -15.19
CA ARG A 13 -7.55 5.84 -14.23
C ARG A 13 -8.93 5.17 -14.20
N PRO A 14 -9.00 3.85 -13.92
CA PRO A 14 -10.25 3.12 -13.86
C PRO A 14 -11.12 3.60 -12.68
N GLU A 15 -12.43 3.35 -12.78
CA GLU A 15 -13.41 3.80 -11.79
C GLU A 15 -13.14 3.20 -10.39
N TRP A 16 -12.76 1.94 -10.31
CA TRP A 16 -12.44 1.32 -9.02
C TRP A 16 -11.30 2.06 -8.28
N MET A 17 -10.29 2.58 -9.00
CA MET A 17 -9.21 3.37 -8.39
C MET A 17 -9.72 4.74 -7.91
N GLN A 18 -10.66 5.36 -8.65
CA GLN A 18 -11.30 6.59 -8.20
C GLN A 18 -12.06 6.37 -6.88
N ARG A 19 -12.71 5.22 -6.71
CA ARG A 19 -13.36 4.83 -5.45
C ARG A 19 -12.37 4.70 -4.30
N CYS A 20 -11.20 4.11 -4.54
CA CYS A 20 -10.12 4.03 -3.54
C CYS A 20 -9.64 5.44 -3.14
N LEU A 21 -9.31 6.30 -4.11
CA LEU A 21 -8.89 7.68 -3.85
C LEU A 21 -9.95 8.47 -3.06
N ALA A 22 -11.22 8.37 -3.45
CA ALA A 22 -12.33 9.02 -2.77
C ALA A 22 -12.50 8.54 -1.32
N SER A 23 -12.28 7.25 -1.06
CA SER A 23 -12.34 6.68 0.29
C SER A 23 -11.25 7.26 1.20
N VAL A 24 -10.03 7.41 0.69
CA VAL A 24 -8.91 8.01 1.43
C VAL A 24 -9.15 9.49 1.68
N GLN A 25 -9.64 10.24 0.69
CA GLN A 25 -9.96 11.66 0.85
C GLN A 25 -11.05 11.86 1.91
N SER A 26 -12.11 11.05 1.87
CA SER A 26 -13.19 11.10 2.85
C SER A 26 -12.70 10.76 4.26
N TRP A 27 -11.90 9.71 4.39
CA TRP A 27 -11.26 9.34 5.64
C TRP A 27 -10.35 10.43 6.20
N ALA A 28 -9.52 11.05 5.36
CA ALA A 28 -8.64 12.13 5.77
C ALA A 28 -9.44 13.30 6.37
N ALA A 29 -10.58 13.66 5.75
CA ALA A 29 -11.48 14.69 6.26
C ALA A 29 -12.07 14.31 7.63
N ILE A 30 -12.54 13.06 7.81
CA ILE A 30 -13.07 12.54 9.09
C ILE A 30 -11.98 12.51 10.17
N ALA A 31 -10.74 12.18 9.80
CA ALA A 31 -9.60 12.15 10.71
C ALA A 31 -9.01 13.55 11.02
N HIS A 32 -9.55 14.61 10.39
CA HIS A 32 -9.02 15.97 10.45
C HIS A 32 -7.57 16.07 9.96
N TYR A 33 -7.23 15.32 8.92
CA TYR A 33 -5.96 15.38 8.21
C TYR A 33 -6.09 16.25 6.96
N GLU A 34 -5.04 16.97 6.62
CA GLU A 34 -4.96 17.63 5.30
C GLU A 34 -4.74 16.56 4.22
N TYR A 35 -5.21 16.82 3.02
CA TYR A 35 -5.07 15.91 1.88
C TYR A 35 -4.46 16.64 0.69
N LEU A 36 -3.42 16.03 0.08
CA LEU A 36 -2.76 16.52 -1.11
C LEU A 36 -2.69 15.40 -2.15
N PHE A 37 -3.19 15.69 -3.34
CA PHE A 37 -3.08 14.81 -4.50
C PHE A 37 -2.05 15.39 -5.47
N LEU A 38 -1.03 14.60 -5.83
CA LEU A 38 0.11 15.05 -6.62
C LEU A 38 -0.09 14.88 -8.13
N GLY A 39 -0.88 13.90 -8.57
CA GLY A 39 -1.00 13.57 -9.98
C GLY A 39 0.37 13.28 -10.62
N ASP A 40 0.61 13.89 -11.77
CA ASP A 40 1.85 13.69 -12.54
C ASP A 40 3.07 14.41 -11.92
N ASP A 41 2.85 15.36 -10.99
CA ASP A 41 3.93 16.05 -10.26
C ASP A 41 4.68 15.09 -9.31
N LEU A 42 4.20 13.85 -9.13
CA LEU A 42 4.85 12.86 -8.29
C LEU A 42 6.35 12.73 -8.54
N PHE A 43 6.79 12.84 -9.78
CA PHE A 43 8.18 12.60 -10.15
C PHE A 43 9.06 13.85 -10.13
N GLU A 44 8.55 15.01 -9.72
CA GLU A 44 9.25 16.31 -9.73
C GLU A 44 10.62 16.26 -9.04
N PHE A 45 10.72 15.60 -7.90
CA PHE A 45 11.96 15.51 -7.13
C PHE A 45 12.84 14.31 -7.47
N VAL A 46 12.42 13.45 -8.39
CA VAL A 46 13.20 12.27 -8.76
C VAL A 46 14.34 12.67 -9.70
N PRO A 47 15.61 12.32 -9.40
CA PRO A 47 16.72 12.64 -10.28
C PRO A 47 16.55 12.03 -11.67
N ALA A 48 16.84 12.81 -12.75
CA ALA A 48 16.69 12.37 -14.13
C ALA A 48 17.38 11.02 -14.41
N TRP A 49 18.63 10.85 -13.91
CA TRP A 49 19.38 9.59 -14.07
C TRP A 49 18.64 8.37 -13.48
N TYR A 50 17.84 8.58 -12.42
CA TYR A 50 17.08 7.51 -11.77
C TYR A 50 15.89 7.12 -12.65
N LEU A 51 15.15 8.11 -13.17
CA LEU A 51 14.04 7.90 -14.12
C LEU A 51 14.52 7.19 -15.38
N ASP A 52 15.63 7.67 -15.98
CA ASP A 52 16.24 7.05 -17.15
C ASP A 52 16.56 5.57 -16.90
N LYS A 53 17.06 5.25 -15.72
CA LYS A 53 17.41 3.88 -15.35
C LYS A 53 16.20 3.00 -15.03
N CYS A 54 15.10 3.59 -14.53
CA CYS A 54 13.83 2.89 -14.34
C CYS A 54 13.20 2.51 -15.69
N GLY A 55 13.31 3.36 -16.69
CA GLY A 55 12.61 3.18 -17.98
C GLY A 55 11.10 3.07 -17.74
N GLU A 56 10.50 2.02 -18.26
CA GLU A 56 9.06 1.76 -18.13
C GLU A 56 8.64 1.20 -16.74
N LYS A 57 9.59 0.96 -15.82
CA LYS A 57 9.32 0.38 -14.49
C LYS A 57 8.86 1.45 -13.52
N LEU A 58 7.74 2.12 -13.79
CA LEU A 58 7.19 3.21 -12.99
C LEU A 58 7.03 2.87 -11.48
N PRO A 59 6.64 1.65 -11.06
CA PRO A 59 6.57 1.32 -9.63
C PRO A 59 7.88 1.56 -8.89
N VAL A 60 9.03 1.29 -9.53
CA VAL A 60 10.36 1.52 -8.95
C VAL A 60 10.67 3.02 -8.81
N ALA A 61 10.24 3.83 -9.78
CA ALA A 61 10.35 5.28 -9.71
C ALA A 61 9.45 5.85 -8.60
N THR A 62 8.23 5.32 -8.47
CA THR A 62 7.27 5.70 -7.43
C THR A 62 7.80 5.41 -6.02
N ASP A 63 8.53 4.31 -5.82
CA ASP A 63 9.12 3.97 -4.52
C ASP A 63 10.09 5.05 -4.01
N LEU A 64 10.87 5.69 -4.89
CA LEU A 64 11.72 6.82 -4.52
C LEU A 64 10.92 8.12 -4.45
N ALA A 65 10.05 8.37 -5.41
CA ALA A 65 9.29 9.61 -5.56
C ALA A 65 8.48 9.95 -4.29
N ARG A 66 7.72 8.97 -3.76
CA ARG A 66 6.93 9.16 -2.53
C ARG A 66 7.78 9.58 -1.34
N LEU A 67 8.98 9.00 -1.19
CA LEU A 67 9.88 9.33 -0.08
C LEU A 67 10.48 10.73 -0.23
N LEU A 68 10.81 11.14 -1.44
CA LEU A 68 11.32 12.49 -1.73
C LEU A 68 10.27 13.56 -1.43
N TRP A 69 9.02 13.36 -1.84
CA TRP A 69 7.91 14.26 -1.52
C TRP A 69 7.67 14.35 -0.01
N MET A 70 7.63 13.22 0.68
CA MET A 70 7.45 13.19 2.13
C MET A 70 8.59 13.93 2.84
N GLN A 71 9.84 13.74 2.40
CA GLN A 71 11.00 14.45 2.94
C GLN A 71 10.90 15.96 2.69
N GLN A 72 10.50 16.39 1.49
CA GLN A 72 10.37 17.79 1.14
C GLN A 72 9.34 18.49 2.03
N LEU A 73 8.14 17.93 2.16
CA LEU A 73 7.07 18.49 2.97
C LEU A 73 7.44 18.59 4.47
N LEU A 74 8.16 17.60 4.99
CA LEU A 74 8.65 17.64 6.37
C LEU A 74 9.75 18.70 6.54
N ARG A 75 10.67 18.86 5.59
CA ARG A 75 11.72 19.88 5.62
C ARG A 75 11.14 21.30 5.57
N GLU A 76 10.11 21.51 4.76
CA GLU A 76 9.39 22.78 4.65
C GLU A 76 8.47 23.04 5.86
N LYS A 77 8.36 22.09 6.78
CA LYS A 77 7.44 22.14 7.94
C LYS A 77 5.98 22.33 7.52
N ALA A 78 5.62 21.83 6.34
CA ALA A 78 4.26 21.85 5.86
C ALA A 78 3.33 20.99 6.75
N ALA A 79 3.88 19.96 7.38
CA ALA A 79 3.20 19.10 8.36
C ALA A 79 4.18 18.57 9.41
N ASP A 80 3.65 18.13 10.57
CA ASP A 80 4.41 17.43 11.62
C ASP A 80 4.54 15.94 11.30
N CYS A 81 3.58 15.41 10.53
CA CYS A 81 3.53 14.03 10.07
C CYS A 81 2.99 13.98 8.64
N VAL A 82 3.66 13.25 7.77
CA VAL A 82 3.22 13.00 6.40
C VAL A 82 2.92 11.52 6.23
N ILE A 83 1.75 11.20 5.69
CA ILE A 83 1.26 9.85 5.40
C ILE A 83 1.16 9.69 3.90
N TRP A 84 1.76 8.66 3.36
CA TRP A 84 1.55 8.20 1.99
C TRP A 84 0.56 7.03 1.99
N LEU A 85 -0.38 7.04 1.04
CA LEU A 85 -1.23 5.91 0.71
C LEU A 85 -1.22 5.69 -0.81
N ASP A 86 -1.00 4.46 -1.26
CA ASP A 86 -1.06 4.14 -2.69
C ASP A 86 -2.48 4.37 -3.24
N ALA A 87 -2.58 4.63 -4.55
CA ALA A 87 -3.86 4.95 -5.21
C ALA A 87 -4.89 3.81 -5.16
N ASP A 88 -4.43 2.59 -4.97
CA ASP A 88 -5.24 1.37 -4.85
C ASP A 88 -5.49 0.96 -3.39
N VAL A 89 -5.24 1.85 -2.43
CA VAL A 89 -5.65 1.66 -1.04
C VAL A 89 -7.08 2.11 -0.85
N LEU A 90 -7.94 1.19 -0.40
CA LEU A 90 -9.31 1.45 0.02
C LEU A 90 -9.35 1.60 1.54
N VAL A 91 -9.81 2.75 2.04
CA VAL A 91 -10.15 2.93 3.47
C VAL A 91 -11.65 2.71 3.63
N PHE A 92 -12.03 1.69 4.38
CA PHE A 92 -13.44 1.32 4.58
C PHE A 92 -13.93 1.48 6.02
N ALA A 93 -13.02 1.63 6.97
CA ALA A 93 -13.36 1.89 8.36
C ALA A 93 -12.98 3.32 8.76
N PRO A 94 -13.95 4.21 9.04
CA PRO A 94 -13.69 5.64 9.28
C PRO A 94 -12.92 5.93 10.57
N HIS A 95 -12.87 4.96 11.50
CA HIS A 95 -12.12 5.08 12.74
C HIS A 95 -10.63 4.72 12.59
N LEU A 96 -10.15 4.33 11.40
CA LEU A 96 -8.72 4.14 11.15
C LEU A 96 -7.92 5.36 11.63
N ARG A 97 -6.81 5.11 12.30
CA ARG A 97 -5.84 6.14 12.67
C ARG A 97 -4.44 5.68 12.28
N ILE A 98 -3.76 6.52 11.50
CA ILE A 98 -2.37 6.32 11.10
C ILE A 98 -1.55 7.40 11.79
N ALA A 99 -0.87 7.04 12.86
CA ALA A 99 -0.06 7.95 13.64
C ALA A 99 1.12 7.19 14.27
N PRO A 100 2.34 7.37 13.72
CA PRO A 100 3.52 6.73 14.31
C PRO A 100 3.70 7.18 15.76
N ARG A 101 3.85 6.25 16.69
CA ARG A 101 4.24 6.52 18.09
C ARG A 101 5.71 6.86 18.19
N THR A 102 6.51 6.25 17.31
CA THR A 102 7.92 6.59 17.09
C THR A 102 8.03 7.62 15.95
N THR A 103 9.00 7.49 15.06
CA THR A 103 9.24 8.46 13.98
C THR A 103 8.71 8.02 12.62
N CYS A 104 8.43 6.73 12.44
CA CYS A 104 7.85 6.21 11.20
C CYS A 104 7.11 4.88 11.39
N LEU A 105 6.23 4.58 10.46
CA LEU A 105 5.57 3.29 10.31
C LEU A 105 5.43 2.91 8.83
N PHE A 106 5.27 1.61 8.59
CA PHE A 106 4.95 1.02 7.29
C PHE A 106 3.80 0.03 7.42
N GLY A 107 3.18 -0.32 6.29
CA GLY A 107 2.14 -1.33 6.26
C GLY A 107 2.69 -2.75 6.52
N TYR A 108 1.80 -3.61 6.99
CA TYR A 108 2.09 -5.02 7.14
C TYR A 108 0.95 -5.86 6.58
N GLU A 109 1.29 -6.82 5.75
CA GLU A 109 0.33 -7.67 5.09
C GLU A 109 0.48 -9.14 5.47
N TYR A 110 -0.64 -9.85 5.48
CA TYR A 110 -0.72 -11.30 5.50
C TYR A 110 -1.07 -11.77 4.08
N TRP A 111 -0.04 -11.97 3.25
CA TRP A 111 -0.19 -12.30 1.85
C TRP A 111 -0.50 -13.78 1.66
N VAL A 112 -1.72 -14.08 1.19
CA VAL A 112 -2.13 -15.46 0.87
C VAL A 112 -1.74 -15.76 -0.57
N GLN A 113 -1.10 -16.91 -0.76
CA GLN A 113 -0.72 -17.41 -2.08
C GLN A 113 -0.81 -18.92 -2.14
N ARG A 114 -0.91 -19.47 -3.36
CA ARG A 114 -0.84 -20.93 -3.56
C ARG A 114 0.53 -21.46 -3.18
N LYS A 115 0.57 -22.62 -2.53
CA LYS A 115 1.82 -23.31 -2.24
C LYS A 115 2.48 -23.74 -3.55
N ARG A 116 3.78 -23.43 -3.70
CA ARG A 116 4.52 -23.81 -4.91
C ARG A 116 4.66 -25.33 -5.00
N GLY A 117 4.16 -25.91 -6.09
CA GLY A 117 4.25 -27.38 -6.34
C GLY A 117 3.44 -28.25 -5.40
N LYS A 118 2.48 -27.69 -4.64
CA LYS A 118 1.60 -28.41 -3.70
C LYS A 118 0.18 -27.86 -3.78
N THR A 119 -0.79 -28.64 -3.28
CA THR A 119 -2.17 -28.17 -3.10
C THR A 119 -2.29 -27.24 -1.90
N GLY A 120 -3.30 -26.32 -1.93
CA GLY A 120 -3.64 -25.43 -0.84
C GLY A 120 -2.85 -24.11 -0.85
N PHE A 121 -3.03 -23.36 0.23
CA PHE A 121 -2.51 -21.99 0.39
C PHE A 121 -1.46 -21.91 1.49
N GLU A 122 -0.64 -20.87 1.44
CA GLU A 122 0.25 -20.43 2.52
C GLU A 122 0.08 -18.93 2.74
N VAL A 123 0.36 -18.47 3.96
CA VAL A 123 0.38 -17.04 4.31
C VAL A 123 1.81 -16.62 4.58
N ARG A 124 2.20 -15.50 4.00
CA ARG A 124 3.48 -14.83 4.27
C ARG A 124 3.22 -13.45 4.86
N GLY A 125 3.92 -13.15 5.92
CA GLY A 125 3.95 -11.80 6.49
C GLY A 125 5.02 -10.96 5.82
N ASN A 126 4.66 -9.81 5.25
CA ASN A 126 5.60 -8.91 4.61
C ASN A 126 5.35 -7.46 5.05
N VAL A 127 6.41 -6.66 5.08
CA VAL A 127 6.29 -5.22 5.17
C VAL A 127 6.02 -4.68 3.77
N HIS A 128 5.05 -3.77 3.65
CA HIS A 128 4.75 -3.10 2.38
C HIS A 128 4.76 -1.58 2.55
N ASN A 129 4.91 -0.87 1.45
CA ASN A 129 4.96 0.59 1.39
C ASN A 129 3.72 1.23 0.75
N ALA A 130 2.65 0.48 0.57
CA ALA A 130 1.37 1.02 0.15
C ALA A 130 0.80 2.00 1.20
N VAL A 131 1.21 1.87 2.46
CA VAL A 131 1.15 2.90 3.48
C VAL A 131 2.53 3.13 4.07
N ALA A 132 2.91 4.40 4.21
CA ALA A 132 4.08 4.84 4.94
C ALA A 132 3.75 6.15 5.67
N ALA A 133 4.23 6.32 6.90
CA ALA A 133 4.10 7.58 7.60
C ALA A 133 5.42 7.96 8.27
N PHE A 134 5.77 9.23 8.17
CA PHE A 134 6.98 9.79 8.75
C PHE A 134 6.66 11.06 9.53
N ARG A 135 7.28 11.19 10.69
CA ARG A 135 7.31 12.43 11.48
C ARG A 135 8.56 13.24 11.16
N GLN A 136 8.55 14.50 11.58
CA GLN A 136 9.75 15.34 11.51
C GLN A 136 10.93 14.63 12.18
N ASP A 137 12.13 14.90 11.67
CA ASP A 137 13.39 14.38 12.18
C ASP A 137 13.56 12.86 12.19
N CYS A 138 12.74 12.15 11.40
CA CYS A 138 12.87 10.70 11.23
C CYS A 138 14.19 10.36 10.53
N PRO A 139 15.15 9.65 11.18
CA PRO A 139 16.43 9.32 10.58
C PRO A 139 16.31 8.24 9.49
N ILE A 140 15.23 7.44 9.51
CA ILE A 140 15.01 6.35 8.55
C ILE A 140 14.67 6.91 7.18
N LEU A 141 13.96 8.04 7.07
CA LEU A 141 13.56 8.59 5.78
C LEU A 141 14.76 8.97 4.88
N PRO A 142 15.70 9.83 5.29
CA PRO A 142 16.89 10.12 4.47
C PRO A 142 17.76 8.89 4.24
N PHE A 143 17.84 7.98 5.19
CA PHE A 143 18.56 6.72 5.04
C PHE A 143 17.95 5.85 3.92
N LEU A 144 16.64 5.68 3.87
CA LEU A 144 15.96 4.92 2.81
C LEU A 144 16.20 5.53 1.44
N ILE A 145 16.06 6.86 1.32
CA ILE A 145 16.31 7.58 0.07
C ILE A 145 17.74 7.30 -0.44
N GLU A 146 18.72 7.40 0.43
CA GLU A 146 20.13 7.15 0.05
C GLU A 146 20.35 5.67 -0.33
N VAL A 147 19.80 4.73 0.44
CA VAL A 147 19.94 3.28 0.15
C VAL A 147 19.30 2.94 -1.20
N ILE A 148 18.10 3.42 -1.48
CA ILE A 148 17.40 3.19 -2.75
C ILE A 148 18.23 3.75 -3.91
N GLN A 149 18.75 4.96 -3.81
CA GLN A 149 19.59 5.54 -4.85
C GLN A 149 20.90 4.76 -5.05
N ARG A 150 21.55 4.30 -3.97
CA ARG A 150 22.76 3.46 -4.06
C ARG A 150 22.47 2.12 -4.72
N LEU A 151 21.38 1.46 -4.32
CA LEU A 151 20.96 0.20 -4.94
C LEU A 151 20.69 0.40 -6.44
N MET A 152 19.97 1.47 -6.80
CA MET A 152 19.70 1.78 -8.20
C MET A 152 20.97 2.03 -9.00
N ARG A 153 21.96 2.78 -8.48
CA ARG A 153 23.24 3.01 -9.19
C ARG A 153 23.95 1.70 -9.53
N ARG A 154 23.84 0.67 -8.67
CA ARG A 154 24.49 -0.64 -8.84
C ARG A 154 23.67 -1.66 -9.60
N ALA A 155 22.34 -1.49 -9.63
CA ALA A 155 21.46 -2.44 -10.29
C ALA A 155 21.69 -2.45 -11.80
N ASP A 156 21.59 -3.63 -12.39
CA ASP A 156 21.43 -3.76 -13.83
C ASP A 156 20.02 -3.37 -14.23
N SER A 157 19.86 -2.40 -15.14
CA SER A 157 18.57 -1.88 -15.58
C SER A 157 17.62 -2.96 -16.13
N GLN A 158 18.17 -4.02 -16.73
CA GLN A 158 17.38 -5.13 -17.25
C GLN A 158 16.80 -6.03 -16.12
N HIS A 159 17.48 -6.08 -14.99
CA HIS A 159 17.15 -7.00 -13.89
C HIS A 159 16.56 -6.32 -12.63
N ILE A 160 16.05 -5.11 -12.74
CA ILE A 160 15.38 -4.42 -11.64
C ILE A 160 13.98 -5.05 -11.42
N ALA A 161 13.79 -5.72 -10.29
CA ALA A 161 12.49 -6.25 -9.93
C ALA A 161 11.56 -5.13 -9.41
N PRO A 162 10.26 -5.13 -9.75
CA PRO A 162 9.32 -4.08 -9.34
C PRO A 162 9.26 -3.82 -7.84
N GLN A 163 9.44 -4.84 -7.01
CA GLN A 163 9.38 -4.74 -5.54
C GLN A 163 10.73 -4.49 -4.87
N MET A 164 11.80 -4.30 -5.65
CA MET A 164 13.18 -4.28 -5.14
C MET A 164 13.43 -3.10 -4.21
N MET A 165 12.89 -1.92 -4.53
CA MET A 165 13.13 -0.66 -3.80
C MET A 165 12.06 -0.38 -2.73
N GLY A 166 10.98 -1.14 -2.73
CA GLY A 166 9.87 -1.05 -1.78
C GLY A 166 9.80 -2.26 -0.84
N PRO A 167 8.80 -3.14 -0.98
CA PRO A 167 8.50 -4.20 -0.01
C PRO A 167 9.66 -5.13 0.32
N LYS A 168 10.48 -5.52 -0.66
CA LYS A 168 11.64 -6.38 -0.41
C LYS A 168 12.70 -5.71 0.46
N LEU A 169 13.04 -4.45 0.15
CA LEU A 169 14.00 -3.67 0.93
C LEU A 169 13.48 -3.49 2.36
N LEU A 170 12.22 -3.08 2.54
CA LEU A 170 11.61 -2.84 3.84
C LEU A 170 11.55 -4.12 4.69
N SER A 171 11.16 -5.26 4.10
CA SER A 171 11.13 -6.53 4.82
C SER A 171 12.52 -6.97 5.31
N HIS A 172 13.58 -6.69 4.54
CA HIS A 172 14.95 -6.96 4.98
C HIS A 172 15.41 -5.98 6.08
N LEU A 173 15.07 -4.70 5.94
CA LEU A 173 15.44 -3.69 6.92
C LEU A 173 14.72 -3.88 8.25
N HIS A 174 13.46 -4.33 8.25
CA HIS A 174 12.70 -4.57 9.47
C HIS A 174 13.36 -5.58 10.41
N ASN A 175 14.17 -6.49 9.88
CA ASN A 175 14.94 -7.43 10.69
C ASN A 175 16.15 -6.79 11.41
N THR A 176 16.54 -5.58 11.01
CA THR A 176 17.73 -4.89 11.55
C THR A 176 17.40 -3.52 12.13
N VAL A 177 16.32 -2.90 11.66
CA VAL A 177 15.87 -1.57 12.10
C VAL A 177 14.41 -1.71 12.52
N ASP A 178 14.16 -1.52 13.81
CA ASP A 178 12.80 -1.57 14.35
C ASP A 178 12.04 -0.28 13.96
N PHE A 179 10.98 -0.44 13.17
CA PHE A 179 10.00 0.58 12.86
C PHE A 179 8.59 0.03 13.06
N GLU A 180 7.62 0.91 13.28
CA GLU A 180 6.25 0.50 13.55
C GLU A 180 5.58 -0.12 12.33
N LEU A 181 4.67 -1.06 12.58
CA LEU A 181 3.88 -1.74 11.57
C LEU A 181 2.40 -1.40 11.71
N ALA A 182 1.80 -0.87 10.65
CA ALA A 182 0.37 -0.60 10.54
C ALA A 182 -0.35 -1.87 10.06
N ARG A 183 -0.66 -2.80 10.96
CA ARG A 183 -1.35 -4.06 10.62
C ARG A 183 -2.80 -3.85 10.21
N ALA A 184 -3.42 -2.76 10.68
CA ALA A 184 -4.77 -2.37 10.28
C ALA A 184 -4.86 -1.90 8.81
N VAL A 185 -3.73 -1.66 8.13
CA VAL A 185 -3.66 -1.38 6.69
C VAL A 185 -2.97 -2.55 6.02
N GLY A 186 -3.76 -3.51 5.58
CA GLY A 186 -3.28 -4.75 4.95
C GLY A 186 -3.25 -4.68 3.43
N ALA A 187 -3.15 -5.86 2.81
CA ALA A 187 -3.30 -6.02 1.36
C ALA A 187 -4.21 -7.20 1.04
N VAL A 188 -4.94 -7.07 -0.06
CA VAL A 188 -5.77 -8.13 -0.64
C VAL A 188 -4.95 -8.83 -1.71
N SER A 189 -4.53 -10.08 -1.41
CA SER A 189 -3.84 -10.89 -2.42
C SER A 189 -4.82 -11.32 -3.52
N PRO A 190 -4.31 -11.75 -4.69
CA PRO A 190 -5.16 -12.26 -5.77
C PRO A 190 -6.13 -13.35 -5.34
N GLU A 191 -5.71 -14.27 -4.49
CA GLU A 191 -6.57 -15.33 -3.98
C GLU A 191 -7.69 -14.79 -3.08
N MET A 192 -7.35 -13.81 -2.23
CA MET A 192 -8.32 -13.10 -1.39
C MET A 192 -9.30 -12.26 -2.23
N LEU A 193 -8.79 -11.58 -3.29
CA LEU A 193 -9.64 -10.79 -4.18
C LEU A 193 -10.71 -11.66 -4.84
N ARG A 194 -10.34 -12.86 -5.30
CA ARG A 194 -11.26 -13.80 -5.92
C ARG A 194 -12.36 -14.23 -4.93
N GLU A 195 -11.98 -14.57 -3.71
CA GLU A 195 -12.94 -15.01 -2.70
C GLU A 195 -13.80 -13.87 -2.16
N LEU A 196 -13.31 -12.64 -2.13
CA LEU A 196 -14.12 -11.44 -1.82
C LEU A 196 -15.15 -11.15 -2.91
N ALA A 197 -14.78 -11.38 -4.18
CA ALA A 197 -15.66 -11.10 -5.32
C ALA A 197 -16.73 -12.18 -5.56
N ASP A 198 -16.51 -13.40 -5.06
CA ASP A 198 -17.41 -14.55 -5.29
C ASP A 198 -17.93 -15.09 -3.94
N THR A 199 -17.24 -16.02 -3.35
CA THR A 199 -17.63 -16.69 -2.12
C THR A 199 -16.42 -16.93 -1.24
N PRO A 200 -16.50 -16.62 0.08
CA PRO A 200 -15.43 -16.92 1.02
C PRO A 200 -15.03 -18.41 0.99
N GLY A 201 -13.73 -18.65 0.96
CA GLY A 201 -13.16 -20.00 0.84
C GLY A 201 -11.92 -20.21 1.70
N ASP A 202 -11.10 -21.17 1.30
CA ASP A 202 -9.92 -21.60 2.06
C ASP A 202 -8.84 -20.52 2.21
N ALA A 203 -8.71 -19.62 1.22
CA ALA A 203 -7.73 -18.53 1.28
C ALA A 203 -8.13 -17.52 2.37
N MET A 204 -9.39 -17.12 2.42
CA MET A 204 -9.92 -16.20 3.42
C MET A 204 -9.90 -16.83 4.82
N GLN A 205 -10.27 -18.11 4.94
CA GLN A 205 -10.21 -18.82 6.21
C GLN A 205 -8.76 -18.90 6.74
N LEU A 206 -7.81 -19.19 5.87
CA LEU A 206 -6.40 -19.25 6.25
C LEU A 206 -5.88 -17.86 6.65
N TRP A 207 -6.25 -16.79 5.91
CA TRP A 207 -5.90 -15.41 6.23
C TRP A 207 -6.45 -15.01 7.60
N SER A 208 -7.75 -15.23 7.84
CA SER A 208 -8.43 -14.93 9.10
C SER A 208 -7.75 -15.62 10.30
N SER A 209 -7.26 -16.84 10.12
CA SER A 209 -6.54 -17.58 11.19
C SER A 209 -5.17 -16.97 11.55
N ARG A 210 -4.65 -16.01 10.77
CA ARG A 210 -3.32 -15.41 10.94
C ARG A 210 -3.37 -13.95 11.34
N VAL A 211 -4.43 -13.29 10.97
CA VAL A 211 -4.62 -11.86 11.26
C VAL A 211 -4.71 -11.63 12.78
N GLN A 212 -4.06 -10.58 13.27
CA GLN A 212 -3.97 -10.26 14.70
C GLN A 212 -4.93 -9.16 15.13
N GLU A 213 -5.37 -8.33 14.19
CA GLU A 213 -6.29 -7.22 14.40
C GLU A 213 -7.13 -6.99 13.14
N PRO A 214 -8.33 -6.41 13.26
CA PRO A 214 -9.14 -6.11 12.08
C PRO A 214 -8.42 -5.22 11.09
N MET A 215 -8.53 -5.54 9.80
CA MET A 215 -8.11 -4.68 8.72
C MET A 215 -9.15 -3.55 8.56
N LEU A 216 -8.70 -2.31 8.52
CA LEU A 216 -9.52 -1.09 8.43
C LEU A 216 -9.33 -0.39 7.07
N ALA A 217 -8.24 -0.71 6.40
CA ALA A 217 -7.94 -0.31 5.04
C ALA A 217 -7.16 -1.42 4.33
N ALA A 218 -7.28 -1.52 3.03
CA ALA A 218 -6.63 -2.55 2.24
C ALA A 218 -6.02 -1.99 0.96
N ASN A 219 -4.78 -2.32 0.68
CA ASN A 219 -4.22 -2.23 -0.67
C ASN A 219 -4.84 -3.35 -1.51
N LEU A 220 -5.49 -3.01 -2.61
CA LEU A 220 -6.12 -3.99 -3.51
C LEU A 220 -5.11 -4.69 -4.43
N ALA A 221 -3.82 -4.30 -4.36
CA ALA A 221 -2.69 -4.90 -5.07
C ALA A 221 -2.98 -5.10 -6.57
N ALA A 222 -3.56 -4.07 -7.21
CA ALA A 222 -4.08 -4.14 -8.57
C ALA A 222 -3.05 -4.60 -9.61
N SER A 223 -1.76 -4.30 -9.39
CA SER A 223 -0.68 -4.79 -10.26
C SER A 223 -0.55 -6.31 -10.27
N THR A 224 -0.93 -6.98 -9.19
CA THR A 224 -0.89 -8.45 -9.07
C THR A 224 -2.23 -9.08 -9.44
N ALA A 225 -3.32 -8.33 -9.39
CA ALA A 225 -4.63 -8.81 -9.83
C ALA A 225 -4.65 -9.17 -11.33
N VAL A 226 -3.79 -8.52 -12.13
CA VAL A 226 -3.57 -8.86 -13.53
C VAL A 226 -3.06 -10.29 -13.71
N GLU A 227 -2.37 -10.85 -12.71
CA GLU A 227 -1.90 -12.25 -12.74
C GLU A 227 -3.05 -13.27 -12.61
N LEU A 228 -4.23 -12.83 -12.16
CA LEU A 228 -5.37 -13.72 -11.90
C LEU A 228 -6.24 -14.02 -13.09
N ALA A 229 -6.34 -13.12 -14.03
CA ALA A 229 -7.37 -13.18 -15.02
C ALA A 229 -6.78 -13.11 -16.43
N ALA A 230 -7.35 -13.94 -17.30
CA ALA A 230 -7.10 -13.85 -18.72
C ALA A 230 -7.67 -12.54 -19.34
N GLU A 231 -8.66 -11.92 -18.69
CA GLU A 231 -9.37 -10.77 -19.24
C GLU A 231 -9.39 -9.57 -18.27
N PRO A 232 -8.94 -8.37 -18.71
CA PRO A 232 -8.92 -7.17 -17.89
C PRO A 232 -10.28 -6.78 -17.27
N ALA A 233 -11.38 -6.96 -18.04
CA ALA A 233 -12.72 -6.66 -17.57
C ALA A 233 -13.15 -7.53 -16.37
N ALA A 234 -12.71 -8.80 -16.32
CA ALA A 234 -12.99 -9.67 -15.20
C ALA A 234 -12.25 -9.25 -13.93
N VAL A 235 -11.00 -8.74 -14.07
CA VAL A 235 -10.23 -8.16 -12.95
C VAL A 235 -10.95 -6.95 -12.40
N GLU A 236 -11.39 -6.04 -13.28
CA GLU A 236 -12.09 -4.82 -12.88
C GLU A 236 -13.39 -5.12 -12.15
N ALA A 237 -14.17 -6.08 -12.65
CA ALA A 237 -15.40 -6.53 -12.00
C ALA A 237 -15.10 -7.11 -10.59
N SER A 238 -14.04 -7.90 -10.43
CA SER A 238 -13.63 -8.46 -9.14
C SER A 238 -13.19 -7.37 -8.18
N LEU A 239 -12.48 -6.34 -8.64
CA LEU A 239 -12.09 -5.19 -7.82
C LEU A 239 -13.30 -4.40 -7.34
N HIS A 240 -14.28 -4.13 -8.21
CA HIS A 240 -15.52 -3.47 -7.82
C HIS A 240 -16.29 -4.28 -6.77
N ALA A 241 -16.46 -5.58 -6.98
CA ALA A 241 -17.14 -6.45 -6.03
C ALA A 241 -16.43 -6.49 -4.66
N ALA A 242 -15.11 -6.62 -4.65
CA ALA A 242 -14.31 -6.59 -3.41
C ALA A 242 -14.41 -5.24 -2.69
N ILE A 243 -14.42 -4.12 -3.41
CA ILE A 243 -14.64 -2.79 -2.84
C ILE A 243 -16.02 -2.71 -2.17
N ASP A 244 -17.08 -3.19 -2.82
CA ASP A 244 -18.44 -3.17 -2.25
C ASP A 244 -18.53 -4.00 -0.96
N VAL A 245 -17.90 -5.18 -0.95
CA VAL A 245 -17.81 -6.04 0.22
C VAL A 245 -17.06 -5.36 1.36
N LEU A 246 -15.87 -4.82 1.09
CA LEU A 246 -15.06 -4.17 2.13
C LEU A 246 -15.72 -2.91 2.68
N LEU A 247 -16.35 -2.08 1.84
CA LEU A 247 -17.11 -0.90 2.28
C LEU A 247 -18.29 -1.25 3.19
N SER A 248 -18.80 -2.47 3.12
CA SER A 248 -19.82 -2.95 4.06
C SER A 248 -19.26 -3.28 5.46
N CYS A 249 -17.95 -3.37 5.61
CA CYS A 249 -17.24 -3.74 6.86
C CYS A 249 -16.72 -2.49 7.60
N ALA A 250 -17.59 -1.52 7.91
CA ALA A 250 -17.20 -0.25 8.55
C ALA A 250 -16.54 -0.41 9.93
N ASP A 251 -16.77 -1.51 10.62
CA ASP A 251 -16.16 -1.86 11.92
C ASP A 251 -14.80 -2.60 11.76
N GLY A 252 -14.42 -2.89 10.53
CA GLY A 252 -13.20 -3.61 10.18
C GLY A 252 -13.47 -5.00 9.62
N PHE A 253 -12.50 -5.52 8.86
CA PHE A 253 -12.56 -6.83 8.22
C PHE A 253 -11.59 -7.80 8.90
N ILE A 254 -12.11 -8.96 9.32
CA ILE A 254 -11.35 -10.03 10.00
C ILE A 254 -11.56 -11.40 9.31
N GLY A 255 -12.25 -11.43 8.19
CA GLY A 255 -12.55 -12.63 7.42
C GLY A 255 -14.04 -12.80 7.15
N ALA A 256 -14.46 -14.03 6.83
CA ALA A 256 -15.84 -14.35 6.45
C ALA A 256 -16.87 -13.93 7.53
N GLU A 257 -16.48 -13.93 8.80
CA GLU A 257 -17.34 -13.51 9.92
C GLU A 257 -17.77 -12.04 9.82
N SER A 258 -16.92 -11.19 9.24
CA SER A 258 -17.24 -9.77 9.01
C SER A 258 -18.30 -9.56 7.92
N LEU A 259 -18.54 -10.57 7.08
CA LEU A 259 -19.48 -10.51 5.95
C LEU A 259 -20.89 -10.95 6.35
N VAL A 260 -21.03 -11.59 7.49
CA VAL A 260 -22.35 -12.00 8.03
C VAL A 260 -22.89 -10.80 8.81
N LYS A 261 -23.73 -9.98 8.14
CA LYS A 261 -24.54 -9.00 8.87
C LYS A 261 -25.64 -9.72 9.63
N PRO A 262 -25.91 -9.31 10.88
CA PRO A 262 -27.09 -9.80 11.59
C PRO A 262 -28.39 -9.37 10.93
#